data_3a31deb29c9dfa685af05f34947f8f96
#
_entry.id   3a31deb29c9dfa685af05f34947f8f96
#
_cell.length_a   1.000
_cell.length_b   1.000
_cell.length_c   1.000
_cell.angle_alpha   90.00
_cell.angle_beta   90.00
_cell.angle_gamma   90.00
#
_symmetry.space_group_name_H-M   'P 1'
#
loop_
_entity.id
_entity.type
_entity.pdbx_description
1 polymer ?
#
loop_
_entity_poly.entity_id
_entity_poly.type
_entity_poly.pdbx_seq_one_letter_code
_entity_poly.pdbx_strand_id
1 'polypeptide(L)'
;MSKNQTHARSRSCARRHSLLSSSREDANEFVSDARTCEDEYEHLEMFDDDERRALTLSTLAGLATTVGGLVAVSKKPDARSLALLLGVAIGVMTTLSFVELYVRNVLEHGVVSVTIATACGGAVYACLTPFLPSPDAHVNAAQDKKNGDKESDALVGGLSKPRLLRLGILMSIAMTLHNLPEGFAVACASFTDVGPTMAFAIGMHNIPEGIITAAPVYAATGSRTRAVMLATVSGLSEPVGALIALKFMKPYLTPKRLEHLLAATGGIMVAVCALELWPEAKKCGHNDSMYRGIVVGSALMLLTLYMGA
;
A
#
# COMPACT_ATOMS: atom_id res chain seq x y z
N MET A 1 -19.84 -10.67 -14.36
CA MET A 1 -20.72 -11.07 -15.51
C MET A 1 -20.42 -10.16 -16.68
N SER A 2 -20.36 -10.68 -17.91
CA SER A 2 -19.96 -9.92 -19.11
C SER A 2 -21.07 -8.94 -19.54
N LYS A 3 -20.71 -7.69 -19.95
CA LYS A 3 -21.63 -6.69 -20.53
C LYS A 3 -22.61 -7.25 -21.59
N ASN A 4 -22.26 -8.35 -22.24
CA ASN A 4 -23.11 -9.03 -23.20
C ASN A 4 -24.30 -9.79 -22.57
N GLN A 5 -24.21 -10.19 -21.32
CA GLN A 5 -25.32 -10.89 -20.63
C GLN A 5 -26.33 -9.88 -20.06
N THR A 6 -25.89 -8.72 -19.61
CA THR A 6 -26.75 -7.62 -19.18
C THR A 6 -27.56 -7.03 -20.34
N HIS A 7 -26.91 -6.75 -21.49
CA HIS A 7 -27.61 -6.31 -22.69
C HIS A 7 -28.59 -7.34 -23.28
N ALA A 8 -28.31 -8.62 -23.15
CA ALA A 8 -29.19 -9.69 -23.61
C ALA A 8 -30.45 -9.80 -22.74
N ARG A 9 -30.33 -9.63 -21.42
CA ARG A 9 -31.48 -9.63 -20.49
C ARG A 9 -32.35 -8.38 -20.61
N SER A 10 -31.75 -7.19 -20.76
CA SER A 10 -32.47 -5.93 -21.04
C SER A 10 -33.30 -6.03 -22.30
N ARG A 11 -32.75 -6.58 -23.39
CA ARG A 11 -33.50 -6.85 -24.63
C ARG A 11 -34.59 -7.91 -24.48
N SER A 12 -34.43 -8.86 -23.56
CA SER A 12 -35.42 -9.88 -23.26
C SER A 12 -36.61 -9.31 -22.45
N CYS A 13 -36.34 -8.41 -21.51
CA CYS A 13 -37.40 -7.70 -20.75
C CYS A 13 -38.19 -6.78 -21.68
N ALA A 14 -37.54 -5.94 -22.48
CA ALA A 14 -38.16 -5.05 -23.45
C ALA A 14 -38.96 -5.80 -24.54
N ARG A 15 -38.50 -7.00 -24.97
CA ARG A 15 -39.19 -7.82 -25.97
C ARG A 15 -40.44 -8.55 -25.45
N ARG A 16 -40.48 -8.87 -24.16
CA ARG A 16 -41.64 -9.55 -23.53
C ARG A 16 -42.83 -8.60 -23.39
N HIS A 17 -42.57 -7.28 -23.21
CA HIS A 17 -43.59 -6.26 -23.05
C HIS A 17 -44.10 -5.65 -24.36
N SER A 18 -43.31 -5.66 -25.43
CA SER A 18 -43.76 -5.13 -26.76
C SER A 18 -44.87 -5.94 -27.39
N LEU A 19 -45.29 -7.07 -26.84
CA LEU A 19 -46.32 -7.93 -27.35
C LEU A 19 -47.69 -7.77 -26.63
N LEU A 20 -47.78 -6.90 -25.60
CA LEU A 20 -48.97 -6.85 -24.71
C LEU A 20 -49.69 -5.46 -24.67
N SER A 21 -49.27 -4.40 -25.36
CA SER A 21 -49.90 -3.08 -25.21
C SER A 21 -51.04 -2.82 -26.19
N SER A 22 -52.26 -2.72 -25.67
CA SER A 22 -53.42 -2.18 -26.43
C SER A 22 -54.28 -1.18 -25.64
N SER A 23 -53.93 -0.78 -24.44
CA SER A 23 -54.73 0.18 -23.66
C SER A 23 -53.85 1.22 -22.90
N ARG A 24 -54.45 2.36 -22.47
CA ARG A 24 -53.76 3.44 -21.70
C ARG A 24 -53.38 2.99 -20.27
N GLU A 25 -54.07 2.03 -19.71
CA GLU A 25 -53.75 1.47 -18.40
C GLU A 25 -52.46 0.63 -18.45
N ASP A 26 -52.30 -0.16 -19.54
CA ASP A 26 -51.09 -0.94 -19.82
C ASP A 26 -49.84 -0.06 -19.96
N ALA A 27 -49.98 1.19 -20.44
CA ALA A 27 -48.86 2.12 -20.57
C ALA A 27 -48.36 2.66 -19.23
N ASN A 28 -49.23 2.84 -18.23
CA ASN A 28 -48.86 3.30 -16.91
C ASN A 28 -48.24 2.14 -16.08
N GLU A 29 -48.74 0.93 -16.25
CA GLU A 29 -48.17 -0.29 -15.65
C GLU A 29 -46.79 -0.59 -16.26
N PHE A 30 -46.62 -0.38 -17.58
CA PHE A 30 -45.34 -0.50 -18.27
C PHE A 30 -44.28 0.49 -17.76
N VAL A 31 -44.66 1.76 -17.48
CA VAL A 31 -43.74 2.78 -16.93
C VAL A 31 -43.42 2.50 -15.46
N SER A 32 -44.34 1.85 -14.72
CA SER A 32 -44.09 1.40 -13.34
C SER A 32 -43.11 0.20 -13.33
N ASP A 33 -43.35 -0.79 -14.18
CA ASP A 33 -42.50 -1.99 -14.30
C ASP A 33 -41.12 -1.66 -14.88
N ALA A 34 -41.02 -0.71 -15.81
CA ALA A 34 -39.74 -0.24 -16.31
C ALA A 34 -38.92 0.45 -15.22
N ARG A 35 -39.56 1.27 -14.36
CA ARG A 35 -38.90 1.90 -13.21
C ARG A 35 -38.49 0.88 -12.15
N THR A 36 -39.34 -0.10 -11.84
CA THR A 36 -38.98 -1.18 -10.92
C THR A 36 -37.84 -2.05 -11.46
N CYS A 37 -37.79 -2.26 -12.79
CA CYS A 37 -36.64 -2.97 -13.42
C CYS A 37 -35.37 -2.12 -13.39
N GLU A 38 -35.44 -0.80 -13.57
CA GLU A 38 -34.29 0.11 -13.45
C GLU A 38 -33.81 0.18 -12.00
N ASP A 39 -34.69 0.31 -11.02
CA ASP A 39 -34.38 0.29 -9.59
C ASP A 39 -33.80 -1.05 -9.12
N GLU A 40 -34.28 -2.18 -9.69
CA GLU A 40 -33.76 -3.51 -9.42
C GLU A 40 -32.39 -3.73 -10.08
N TYR A 41 -32.11 -3.07 -11.23
CA TYR A 41 -30.79 -3.07 -11.86
C TYR A 41 -29.77 -2.21 -11.11
N GLU A 42 -30.14 -1.06 -10.55
CA GLU A 42 -29.26 -0.25 -9.70
C GLU A 42 -28.85 -1.03 -8.42
N HIS A 43 -29.75 -1.82 -7.86
CA HIS A 43 -29.44 -2.69 -6.71
C HIS A 43 -28.60 -3.93 -7.03
N LEU A 44 -28.50 -4.34 -8.30
CA LEU A 44 -27.71 -5.48 -8.74
C LEU A 44 -26.26 -5.14 -9.08
N GLU A 45 -25.89 -3.88 -9.17
CA GLU A 45 -24.51 -3.46 -9.29
C GLU A 45 -23.85 -3.48 -7.89
N MET A 46 -22.90 -4.38 -7.69
CA MET A 46 -22.18 -4.59 -6.44
C MET A 46 -21.44 -3.31 -5.97
N PHE A 47 -21.13 -2.44 -6.91
CA PHE A 47 -20.46 -1.15 -6.71
C PHE A 47 -21.05 -0.11 -7.68
N ASP A 48 -21.30 1.10 -7.19
CA ASP A 48 -21.62 2.25 -8.04
C ASP A 48 -20.39 2.71 -8.84
N ASP A 49 -20.57 3.62 -9.79
CA ASP A 49 -19.48 4.07 -10.66
C ASP A 49 -18.35 4.77 -9.87
N ASP A 50 -18.69 5.48 -8.81
CA ASP A 50 -17.73 6.14 -7.93
C ASP A 50 -16.95 5.13 -7.09
N GLU A 51 -17.61 4.10 -6.56
CA GLU A 51 -16.94 3.01 -5.84
C GLU A 51 -16.00 2.20 -6.77
N ARG A 52 -16.40 1.99 -8.02
CA ARG A 52 -15.54 1.35 -9.04
C ARG A 52 -14.32 2.21 -9.35
N ARG A 53 -14.51 3.53 -9.47
CA ARG A 53 -13.42 4.48 -9.67
C ARG A 53 -12.44 4.42 -8.49
N ALA A 54 -12.94 4.43 -7.26
CA ALA A 54 -12.13 4.32 -6.05
C ALA A 54 -11.28 3.04 -6.03
N LEU A 55 -11.91 1.88 -6.29
CA LEU A 55 -11.23 0.59 -6.33
C LEU A 55 -10.21 0.50 -7.48
N THR A 56 -10.51 1.10 -8.63
CA THR A 56 -9.59 1.12 -9.76
C THR A 56 -8.36 1.96 -9.44
N LEU A 57 -8.55 3.17 -8.90
CA LEU A 57 -7.46 4.07 -8.54
C LEU A 57 -6.56 3.46 -7.46
N SER A 58 -7.14 2.88 -6.38
CA SER A 58 -6.35 2.24 -5.34
C SER A 58 -5.64 0.96 -5.82
N THR A 59 -6.25 0.21 -6.74
CA THR A 59 -5.59 -0.95 -7.35
C THR A 59 -4.40 -0.53 -8.21
N LEU A 60 -4.53 0.54 -8.99
CA LEU A 60 -3.43 1.07 -9.78
C LEU A 60 -2.29 1.60 -8.91
N ALA A 61 -2.63 2.30 -7.82
CA ALA A 61 -1.64 2.79 -6.86
C ALA A 61 -0.92 1.61 -6.18
N GLY A 62 -1.64 0.61 -5.67
CA GLY A 62 -1.06 -0.58 -5.05
C GLY A 62 -0.23 -1.45 -6.00
N LEU A 63 -0.59 -1.53 -7.28
CA LEU A 63 0.20 -2.24 -8.29
C LEU A 63 1.56 -1.57 -8.57
N ALA A 64 1.74 -0.31 -8.24
CA ALA A 64 3.04 0.35 -8.34
C ALA A 64 4.09 -0.30 -7.40
N THR A 65 3.67 -0.87 -6.27
CA THR A 65 4.52 -1.69 -5.40
C THR A 65 5.07 -2.92 -6.14
N THR A 66 4.27 -3.52 -7.04
CA THR A 66 4.74 -4.61 -7.93
C THR A 66 5.82 -4.12 -8.90
N VAL A 67 5.66 -2.92 -9.46
CA VAL A 67 6.68 -2.30 -10.33
C VAL A 67 7.99 -2.15 -9.55
N GLY A 68 7.94 -1.65 -8.32
CA GLY A 68 9.09 -1.58 -7.43
C GLY A 68 9.75 -2.94 -7.18
N GLY A 69 8.93 -3.96 -6.94
CA GLY A 69 9.39 -5.35 -6.81
C GLY A 69 10.12 -5.87 -8.06
N LEU A 70 9.60 -5.57 -9.25
CA LEU A 70 10.23 -5.92 -10.52
C LEU A 70 11.58 -5.19 -10.73
N VAL A 71 11.65 -3.92 -10.36
CA VAL A 71 12.91 -3.14 -10.36
C VAL A 71 13.93 -3.77 -9.42
N ALA A 72 13.53 -4.14 -8.21
CA ALA A 72 14.40 -4.74 -7.21
C ALA A 72 15.04 -6.07 -7.65
N VAL A 73 14.33 -6.87 -8.45
CA VAL A 73 14.80 -8.17 -8.92
C VAL A 73 15.53 -8.12 -10.27
N SER A 74 15.69 -6.94 -10.85
CA SER A 74 16.41 -6.77 -12.12
C SER A 74 17.87 -7.20 -11.97
N LYS A 75 18.50 -6.88 -10.85
CA LYS A 75 19.86 -7.29 -10.49
C LYS A 75 19.90 -7.70 -9.01
N LYS A 76 20.55 -8.83 -8.71
CA LYS A 76 20.74 -9.25 -7.32
C LYS A 76 21.58 -8.20 -6.59
N PRO A 77 21.04 -7.59 -5.51
CA PRO A 77 21.76 -6.52 -4.82
C PRO A 77 22.98 -7.09 -4.08
N ASP A 78 24.10 -6.39 -4.19
CA ASP A 78 25.25 -6.54 -3.32
C ASP A 78 25.07 -5.67 -2.06
N ALA A 79 26.00 -5.74 -1.12
CA ALA A 79 26.00 -4.98 0.12
C ALA A 79 25.80 -3.48 -0.07
N ARG A 80 26.53 -2.94 -1.05
CA ARG A 80 26.53 -1.50 -1.35
C ARG A 80 25.21 -1.07 -1.96
N SER A 81 24.70 -1.86 -2.91
CA SER A 81 23.39 -1.62 -3.53
C SER A 81 22.27 -1.76 -2.53
N LEU A 82 22.33 -2.75 -1.63
CA LEU A 82 21.33 -2.95 -0.57
C LEU A 82 21.31 -1.76 0.40
N ALA A 83 22.49 -1.27 0.84
CA ALA A 83 22.59 -0.08 1.68
C ALA A 83 21.99 1.16 0.99
N LEU A 84 22.24 1.32 -0.31
CA LEU A 84 21.68 2.41 -1.11
C LEU A 84 20.15 2.31 -1.17
N LEU A 85 19.60 1.14 -1.50
CA LEU A 85 18.16 0.92 -1.63
C LEU A 85 17.43 1.13 -0.29
N LEU A 86 17.97 0.60 0.81
CA LEU A 86 17.44 0.85 2.15
C LEU A 86 17.51 2.35 2.50
N GLY A 87 18.59 3.03 2.11
CA GLY A 87 18.71 4.48 2.26
C GLY A 87 17.64 5.24 1.47
N VAL A 88 17.40 4.88 0.20
CA VAL A 88 16.35 5.50 -0.63
C VAL A 88 15.00 5.36 0.05
N ALA A 89 14.69 4.19 0.56
CA ALA A 89 13.46 3.95 1.27
C ALA A 89 13.31 4.81 2.54
N ILE A 90 14.34 4.86 3.37
CA ILE A 90 14.36 5.74 4.56
C ILE A 90 14.09 7.19 4.14
N GLY A 91 14.74 7.65 3.07
CA GLY A 91 14.56 9.00 2.55
C GLY A 91 13.14 9.29 2.07
N VAL A 92 12.57 8.39 1.26
CA VAL A 92 11.19 8.51 0.75
C VAL A 92 10.19 8.52 1.91
N MET A 93 10.22 7.48 2.75
CA MET A 93 9.26 7.30 3.84
C MET A 93 9.32 8.41 4.88
N THR A 94 10.53 8.82 5.31
CA THR A 94 10.67 9.91 6.30
C THR A 94 10.24 11.25 5.73
N THR A 95 10.53 11.53 4.46
CA THR A 95 10.12 12.78 3.81
C THR A 95 8.61 12.83 3.63
N LEU A 96 7.98 11.77 3.15
CA LEU A 96 6.52 11.66 3.03
C LEU A 96 5.85 11.85 4.39
N SER A 97 6.30 11.09 5.40
CA SER A 97 5.73 11.15 6.75
C SER A 97 5.84 12.54 7.35
N PHE A 98 6.98 13.22 7.16
CA PHE A 98 7.19 14.53 7.73
C PHE A 98 6.46 15.64 6.97
N VAL A 99 6.58 15.68 5.65
CA VAL A 99 6.06 16.80 4.85
C VAL A 99 4.54 16.66 4.67
N GLU A 100 4.08 15.52 4.17
CA GLU A 100 2.68 15.33 3.79
C GLU A 100 1.81 14.92 4.98
N LEU A 101 2.25 13.90 5.74
CA LEU A 101 1.40 13.33 6.78
C LEU A 101 1.51 14.07 8.13
N TYR A 102 2.58 14.84 8.37
CA TYR A 102 2.72 15.60 9.60
C TYR A 102 2.55 17.10 9.38
N VAL A 103 3.43 17.76 8.59
CA VAL A 103 3.44 19.22 8.47
C VAL A 103 2.14 19.74 7.87
N ARG A 104 1.67 19.16 6.77
CA ARG A 104 0.40 19.54 6.13
C ARG A 104 -0.77 19.39 7.11
N ASN A 105 -0.88 18.25 7.77
CA ASN A 105 -1.93 18.01 8.77
C ASN A 105 -1.85 18.97 9.98
N VAL A 106 -0.64 19.34 10.42
CA VAL A 106 -0.45 20.33 11.49
C VAL A 106 -1.01 21.69 11.08
N LEU A 107 -0.78 22.11 9.85
CA LEU A 107 -1.29 23.39 9.33
C LEU A 107 -2.81 23.43 9.26
N GLU A 108 -3.45 22.31 8.97
CA GLU A 108 -4.91 22.22 8.82
C GLU A 108 -5.65 21.90 10.14
N HIS A 109 -5.08 21.07 11.01
CA HIS A 109 -5.77 20.51 12.18
C HIS A 109 -5.12 20.86 13.54
N GLY A 110 -4.03 21.60 13.51
CA GLY A 110 -3.30 22.05 14.71
C GLY A 110 -2.28 21.03 15.23
N VAL A 111 -1.19 21.57 15.78
CA VAL A 111 0.00 20.82 16.17
C VAL A 111 -0.27 19.73 17.22
N VAL A 112 -1.09 20.01 18.23
CA VAL A 112 -1.28 19.10 19.37
C VAL A 112 -1.98 17.80 18.95
N SER A 113 -3.11 17.90 18.23
CA SER A 113 -3.89 16.74 17.82
C SER A 113 -3.13 15.84 16.85
N VAL A 114 -2.44 16.43 15.87
CA VAL A 114 -1.65 15.70 14.87
C VAL A 114 -0.42 15.04 15.50
N THR A 115 0.30 15.75 16.39
CA THR A 115 1.44 15.16 17.11
C THR A 115 1.04 13.98 17.97
N ILE A 116 -0.12 14.05 18.66
CA ILE A 116 -0.64 12.92 19.42
C ILE A 116 -0.96 11.75 18.49
N ALA A 117 -1.64 11.98 17.36
CA ALA A 117 -1.97 10.93 16.41
C ALA A 117 -0.70 10.25 15.86
N THR A 118 0.29 11.05 15.43
CA THR A 118 1.59 10.55 14.93
C THR A 118 2.34 9.76 16.02
N ALA A 119 2.39 10.28 17.24
CA ALA A 119 3.04 9.61 18.36
C ALA A 119 2.33 8.29 18.72
N CYS A 120 0.99 8.26 18.70
CA CYS A 120 0.22 7.03 18.91
C CYS A 120 0.53 5.98 17.83
N GLY A 121 0.60 6.37 16.54
CA GLY A 121 0.97 5.45 15.47
C GLY A 121 2.36 4.85 15.67
N GLY A 122 3.36 5.68 15.97
CA GLY A 122 4.71 5.21 16.27
C GLY A 122 4.77 4.30 17.50
N ALA A 123 4.04 4.65 18.56
CA ALA A 123 3.94 3.84 19.78
C ALA A 123 3.28 2.48 19.52
N VAL A 124 2.21 2.44 18.73
CA VAL A 124 1.54 1.19 18.33
C VAL A 124 2.54 0.27 17.62
N TYR A 125 3.31 0.79 16.65
CA TYR A 125 4.33 -0.01 15.98
C TYR A 125 5.41 -0.48 16.96
N ALA A 126 5.94 0.40 17.80
CA ALA A 126 6.96 0.04 18.79
C ALA A 126 6.47 -1.02 19.78
N CYS A 127 5.19 -0.98 20.17
CA CYS A 127 4.57 -2.01 21.01
C CYS A 127 4.36 -3.35 20.28
N LEU A 128 4.14 -3.32 18.96
CA LEU A 128 3.99 -4.52 18.13
C LEU A 128 5.33 -5.18 17.79
N THR A 129 6.42 -4.40 17.71
CA THR A 129 7.77 -4.89 17.35
C THR A 129 8.23 -6.10 18.17
N PRO A 130 8.02 -6.22 19.51
CA PRO A 130 8.43 -7.39 20.28
C PRO A 130 7.66 -8.68 19.92
N PHE A 131 6.46 -8.56 19.35
CA PHE A 131 5.64 -9.71 18.93
C PHE A 131 5.95 -10.14 17.49
N LEU A 132 6.64 -9.27 16.73
CA LEU A 132 7.13 -9.65 15.43
C LEU A 132 8.32 -10.61 15.60
N PRO A 133 8.48 -11.63 14.71
CA PRO A 133 9.52 -12.62 14.85
C PRO A 133 10.91 -11.96 14.98
N SER A 134 11.61 -12.01 16.13
CA SER A 134 12.88 -11.30 16.34
C SER A 134 14.07 -11.90 15.56
N PRO A 135 15.01 -11.09 14.96
CA PRO A 135 16.14 -11.59 14.16
C PRO A 135 17.04 -12.55 14.89
N ASP A 136 17.16 -12.33 16.19
CA ASP A 136 18.23 -12.93 16.99
C ASP A 136 17.80 -14.25 17.66
N ALA A 137 16.47 -14.51 17.79
CA ALA A 137 15.98 -15.70 18.52
C ALA A 137 16.24 -17.02 17.78
N HIS A 138 16.31 -17.02 16.45
CA HIS A 138 16.57 -18.25 15.67
C HIS A 138 18.02 -18.41 15.23
N VAL A 139 18.83 -17.34 15.22
CA VAL A 139 20.25 -17.41 14.91
C VAL A 139 21.01 -18.05 16.08
N ASN A 140 20.67 -17.70 17.32
CA ASN A 140 21.30 -18.29 18.53
C ASN A 140 20.93 -19.77 18.71
N ALA A 141 19.68 -20.17 18.38
CA ALA A 141 19.25 -21.56 18.44
C ALA A 141 19.84 -22.47 17.34
N ALA A 142 20.25 -21.88 16.21
CA ALA A 142 20.89 -22.62 15.11
C ALA A 142 22.41 -22.68 15.24
N GLN A 143 23.06 -21.72 15.92
CA GLN A 143 24.49 -21.73 16.18
C GLN A 143 24.90 -22.73 17.24
N ASP A 144 24.06 -23.04 18.23
CA ASP A 144 24.34 -24.06 19.25
C ASP A 144 24.26 -25.49 18.70
N LYS A 145 23.73 -25.73 17.51
CA LYS A 145 23.58 -27.07 16.92
C LYS A 145 24.54 -27.42 15.78
N LYS A 146 25.38 -26.49 15.27
CA LYS A 146 26.30 -26.77 14.17
C LYS A 146 27.71 -26.21 14.38
N ASN A 147 28.44 -26.80 15.29
CA ASN A 147 29.90 -26.83 15.23
C ASN A 147 30.34 -27.93 14.24
N GLY A 148 30.11 -27.77 12.94
CA GLY A 148 30.48 -28.84 12.03
C GLY A 148 30.67 -28.54 10.57
N ASP A 149 29.97 -27.58 10.01
CA ASP A 149 30.11 -27.30 8.57
C ASP A 149 30.33 -25.81 8.31
N LYS A 150 31.59 -25.45 8.22
CA LYS A 150 32.04 -24.18 7.63
C LYS A 150 31.95 -24.30 6.11
N GLU A 151 30.80 -23.97 5.52
CA GLU A 151 30.81 -23.53 4.13
C GLU A 151 29.62 -22.63 3.81
N SER A 152 29.96 -21.34 3.58
CA SER A 152 29.24 -20.38 2.73
C SER A 152 27.74 -20.13 2.97
N ASP A 153 27.35 -19.71 4.14
CA ASP A 153 26.25 -18.74 4.21
C ASP A 153 26.81 -17.40 3.69
N ALA A 154 26.76 -17.24 2.36
CA ALA A 154 27.31 -16.08 1.68
C ALA A 154 26.64 -14.82 2.24
N LEU A 155 27.39 -14.08 3.04
CA LEU A 155 27.01 -12.80 3.60
C LEU A 155 26.79 -11.81 2.44
N VAL A 156 25.55 -11.37 2.24
CA VAL A 156 25.27 -10.23 1.38
C VAL A 156 25.19 -9.01 2.30
N GLY A 157 26.23 -8.18 2.22
CA GLY A 157 26.28 -6.97 3.04
C GLY A 157 26.46 -7.19 4.54
N GLY A 158 27.16 -8.23 4.94
CA GLY A 158 27.33 -8.55 6.36
C GLY A 158 26.08 -9.17 7.00
N LEU A 159 24.99 -9.37 6.24
CA LEU A 159 23.75 -9.96 6.69
C LEU A 159 23.61 -11.40 6.20
N SER A 160 23.26 -12.32 7.10
CA SER A 160 22.97 -13.71 6.72
C SER A 160 21.68 -13.84 5.92
N LYS A 161 21.55 -14.87 5.08
CA LYS A 161 20.35 -15.14 4.30
C LYS A 161 19.07 -15.20 5.14
N PRO A 162 19.01 -15.90 6.31
CA PRO A 162 17.83 -15.90 7.16
C PRO A 162 17.44 -14.51 7.65
N ARG A 163 18.43 -13.66 7.95
CA ARG A 163 18.18 -12.29 8.39
C ARG A 163 17.63 -11.41 7.28
N LEU A 164 18.15 -11.53 6.05
CA LEU A 164 17.63 -10.82 4.89
C LEU A 164 16.19 -11.24 4.55
N LEU A 165 15.91 -12.54 4.58
CA LEU A 165 14.56 -13.06 4.32
C LEU A 165 13.56 -12.49 5.36
N ARG A 166 13.97 -12.49 6.61
CA ARG A 166 13.15 -11.96 7.69
C ARG A 166 12.93 -10.45 7.54
N LEU A 167 13.96 -9.66 7.19
CA LEU A 167 13.82 -8.25 6.90
C LEU A 167 12.76 -8.03 5.81
N GLY A 168 12.82 -8.78 4.71
CA GLY A 168 11.84 -8.69 3.64
C GLY A 168 10.42 -9.04 4.07
N ILE A 169 10.24 -10.06 4.93
CA ILE A 169 8.93 -10.43 5.47
C ILE A 169 8.40 -9.34 6.41
N LEU A 170 9.24 -8.81 7.31
CA LEU A 170 8.88 -7.72 8.20
C LEU A 170 8.48 -6.46 7.42
N MET A 171 9.26 -6.12 6.39
CA MET A 171 8.92 -5.01 5.50
C MET A 171 7.58 -5.24 4.80
N SER A 172 7.31 -6.45 4.32
CA SER A 172 6.02 -6.78 3.70
C SER A 172 4.85 -6.60 4.67
N ILE A 173 5.00 -7.05 5.92
CA ILE A 173 3.97 -6.87 6.96
C ILE A 173 3.78 -5.39 7.27
N ALA A 174 4.86 -4.66 7.50
CA ALA A 174 4.81 -3.24 7.80
C ALA A 174 4.15 -2.44 6.66
N MET A 175 4.53 -2.72 5.40
CA MET A 175 3.94 -2.09 4.22
C MET A 175 2.46 -2.48 4.03
N THR A 176 2.08 -3.73 4.30
CA THR A 176 0.68 -4.15 4.27
C THR A 176 -0.19 -3.35 5.25
N LEU A 177 0.31 -3.15 6.48
CA LEU A 177 -0.39 -2.36 7.49
C LEU A 177 -0.43 -0.87 7.15
N HIS A 178 0.59 -0.36 6.48
CA HIS A 178 0.71 1.01 6.04
C HIS A 178 -0.20 1.31 4.83
N ASN A 179 -0.22 0.46 3.83
CA ASN A 179 -0.98 0.65 2.60
C ASN A 179 -2.51 0.56 2.82
N LEU A 180 -2.99 -0.09 3.89
CA LEU A 180 -4.43 -0.10 4.23
C LEU A 180 -5.01 1.31 4.44
N PRO A 181 -4.45 2.18 5.32
CA PRO A 181 -4.87 3.58 5.46
C PRO A 181 -4.71 4.41 4.18
N GLU A 182 -3.72 4.12 3.36
CA GLU A 182 -3.55 4.79 2.07
C GLU A 182 -4.67 4.44 1.10
N GLY A 183 -5.09 3.18 1.06
CA GLY A 183 -6.27 2.77 0.33
C GLY A 183 -7.53 3.50 0.79
N PHE A 184 -7.66 3.80 2.09
CA PHE A 184 -8.74 4.66 2.61
C PHE A 184 -8.65 6.07 2.05
N ALA A 185 -7.45 6.66 2.02
CA ALA A 185 -7.23 8.01 1.49
C ALA A 185 -7.59 8.09 0.00
N VAL A 186 -7.11 7.13 -0.81
CA VAL A 186 -7.45 7.04 -2.23
C VAL A 186 -8.95 6.90 -2.43
N ALA A 187 -9.61 6.03 -1.65
CA ALA A 187 -11.06 5.85 -1.75
C ALA A 187 -11.81 7.14 -1.43
N CYS A 188 -11.45 7.85 -0.37
CA CYS A 188 -12.09 9.11 -0.02
C CYS A 188 -11.83 10.21 -1.05
N ALA A 189 -10.59 10.32 -1.55
CA ALA A 189 -10.21 11.31 -2.56
C ALA A 189 -10.88 11.04 -3.92
N SER A 190 -11.19 9.79 -4.24
CA SER A 190 -11.79 9.41 -5.53
C SER A 190 -13.17 10.00 -5.80
N PHE A 191 -13.88 10.43 -4.75
CA PHE A 191 -15.14 11.17 -4.86
C PHE A 191 -14.94 12.66 -5.21
N THR A 192 -13.72 13.11 -5.37
CA THR A 192 -13.35 14.48 -5.72
C THR A 192 -12.50 14.52 -6.99
N ASP A 193 -12.28 15.72 -7.52
CA ASP A 193 -11.44 15.91 -8.71
C ASP A 193 -9.95 15.62 -8.45
N VAL A 194 -9.51 15.65 -7.18
CA VAL A 194 -8.12 15.35 -6.80
C VAL A 194 -7.81 13.86 -6.70
N GLY A 195 -8.82 12.98 -6.80
CA GLY A 195 -8.65 11.53 -6.69
C GLY A 195 -7.56 10.94 -7.59
N PRO A 196 -7.54 11.21 -8.91
CA PRO A 196 -6.49 10.71 -9.80
C PRO A 196 -5.09 11.21 -9.42
N THR A 197 -4.96 12.48 -9.02
CA THR A 197 -3.69 13.06 -8.58
C THR A 197 -3.19 12.41 -7.29
N MET A 198 -4.08 12.19 -6.33
CA MET A 198 -3.77 11.48 -5.08
C MET A 198 -3.31 10.04 -5.37
N ALA A 199 -4.05 9.30 -6.19
CA ALA A 199 -3.69 7.93 -6.56
C ALA A 199 -2.34 7.87 -7.31
N PHE A 200 -2.04 8.85 -8.16
CA PHE A 200 -0.76 8.96 -8.83
C PHE A 200 0.38 9.23 -7.83
N ALA A 201 0.20 10.18 -6.91
CA ALA A 201 1.19 10.49 -5.89
C ALA A 201 1.48 9.28 -5.00
N ILE A 202 0.42 8.57 -4.54
CA ILE A 202 0.53 7.33 -3.77
C ILE A 202 1.22 6.25 -4.60
N GLY A 203 0.86 6.03 -5.86
CA GLY A 203 1.53 5.07 -6.72
C GLY A 203 3.02 5.34 -6.91
N MET A 204 3.41 6.61 -6.99
CA MET A 204 4.82 6.98 -7.15
C MET A 204 5.68 6.64 -5.91
N HIS A 205 5.19 6.80 -4.70
CA HIS A 205 5.95 6.40 -3.50
C HIS A 205 5.88 4.91 -3.21
N ASN A 206 4.90 4.21 -3.72
CA ASN A 206 4.80 2.75 -3.61
C ASN A 206 5.89 2.00 -4.41
N ILE A 207 6.46 2.62 -5.45
CA ILE A 207 7.59 2.02 -6.18
C ILE A 207 8.80 1.78 -5.26
N PRO A 208 9.33 2.77 -4.52
CA PRO A 208 10.34 2.55 -3.48
C PRO A 208 9.96 1.49 -2.44
N GLU A 209 8.71 1.44 -2.00
CA GLU A 209 8.23 0.44 -1.04
C GLU A 209 8.30 -0.98 -1.56
N GLY A 210 7.93 -1.19 -2.82
CA GLY A 210 8.11 -2.46 -3.51
C GLY A 210 9.58 -2.89 -3.60
N ILE A 211 10.49 -1.92 -3.80
CA ILE A 211 11.92 -2.18 -3.84
C ILE A 211 12.42 -2.69 -2.48
N ILE A 212 12.07 -2.03 -1.39
CA ILE A 212 12.55 -2.41 -0.04
C ILE A 212 11.96 -3.72 0.45
N THR A 213 10.75 -4.06 0.03
CA THR A 213 10.13 -5.33 0.33
C THR A 213 10.80 -6.47 -0.44
N ALA A 214 11.03 -6.28 -1.75
CA ALA A 214 11.53 -7.33 -2.63
C ALA A 214 13.04 -7.54 -2.56
N ALA A 215 13.84 -6.47 -2.41
CA ALA A 215 15.30 -6.55 -2.48
C ALA A 215 15.93 -7.50 -1.43
N PRO A 216 15.56 -7.44 -0.13
CA PRO A 216 16.08 -8.36 0.87
C PRO A 216 15.67 -9.82 0.61
N VAL A 217 14.42 -10.04 0.16
CA VAL A 217 13.91 -11.39 -0.19
C VAL A 217 14.68 -11.96 -1.36
N TYR A 218 14.91 -11.16 -2.39
CA TYR A 218 15.69 -11.59 -3.55
C TYR A 218 17.15 -11.85 -3.20
N ALA A 219 17.76 -11.00 -2.38
CA ALA A 219 19.11 -11.21 -1.87
C ALA A 219 19.24 -12.54 -1.11
N ALA A 220 18.25 -12.85 -0.25
CA ALA A 220 18.23 -14.05 0.58
C ALA A 220 17.98 -15.32 -0.22
N THR A 221 16.97 -15.31 -1.10
CA THR A 221 16.42 -16.52 -1.72
C THR A 221 16.93 -16.77 -3.14
N GLY A 222 17.39 -15.72 -3.83
CA GLY A 222 17.68 -15.76 -5.27
C GLY A 222 16.43 -15.91 -6.15
N SER A 223 15.24 -15.98 -5.57
CA SER A 223 13.98 -16.19 -6.28
C SER A 223 13.29 -14.85 -6.60
N ARG A 224 13.26 -14.49 -7.89
CA ARG A 224 12.56 -13.29 -8.38
C ARG A 224 11.07 -13.36 -8.09
N THR A 225 10.44 -14.51 -8.35
CA THR A 225 9.01 -14.71 -8.16
C THR A 225 8.58 -14.51 -6.71
N ARG A 226 9.31 -15.07 -5.74
CA ARG A 226 8.99 -14.89 -4.32
C ARG A 226 9.10 -13.43 -3.89
N ALA A 227 10.14 -12.74 -4.34
CA ALA A 227 10.37 -11.35 -4.02
C ALA A 227 9.27 -10.44 -4.58
N VAL A 228 8.94 -10.58 -5.87
CA VAL A 228 7.88 -9.80 -6.53
C VAL A 228 6.52 -10.13 -5.94
N MET A 229 6.23 -11.41 -5.70
CA MET A 229 4.94 -11.82 -5.11
C MET A 229 4.73 -11.18 -3.73
N LEU A 230 5.77 -11.11 -2.90
CA LEU A 230 5.67 -10.51 -1.57
C LEU A 230 5.38 -8.99 -1.65
N ALA A 231 6.05 -8.28 -2.56
CA ALA A 231 5.77 -6.88 -2.83
C ALA A 231 4.34 -6.67 -3.40
N THR A 232 3.91 -7.53 -4.32
CA THR A 232 2.56 -7.47 -4.90
C THR A 232 1.47 -7.67 -3.84
N VAL A 233 1.63 -8.69 -2.98
CA VAL A 233 0.66 -8.97 -1.90
C VAL A 233 0.59 -7.79 -0.94
N SER A 234 1.73 -7.18 -0.61
CA SER A 234 1.76 -5.97 0.21
C SER A 234 1.01 -4.81 -0.46
N GLY A 235 1.24 -4.54 -1.74
CA GLY A 235 0.55 -3.47 -2.46
C GLY A 235 -0.95 -3.71 -2.63
N LEU A 236 -1.40 -4.97 -2.75
CA LEU A 236 -2.81 -5.31 -2.82
C LEU A 236 -3.60 -5.03 -1.52
N SER A 237 -2.93 -4.67 -0.44
CA SER A 237 -3.61 -4.15 0.77
C SER A 237 -4.28 -2.80 0.54
N GLU A 238 -3.84 -1.98 -0.41
CA GLU A 238 -4.52 -0.72 -0.74
C GLU A 238 -5.94 -0.92 -1.27
N PRO A 239 -6.21 -1.70 -2.32
CA PRO A 239 -7.59 -1.93 -2.74
C PRO A 239 -8.42 -2.64 -1.67
N VAL A 240 -7.81 -3.44 -0.79
CA VAL A 240 -8.50 -3.99 0.39
C VAL A 240 -8.87 -2.87 1.37
N GLY A 241 -7.96 -1.94 1.64
CA GLY A 241 -8.23 -0.75 2.45
C GLY A 241 -9.34 0.11 1.86
N ALA A 242 -9.29 0.39 0.55
CA ALA A 242 -10.34 1.10 -0.15
C ALA A 242 -11.71 0.40 -0.03
N LEU A 243 -11.75 -0.92 -0.20
CA LEU A 243 -12.96 -1.71 -0.03
C LEU A 243 -13.53 -1.62 1.39
N ILE A 244 -12.67 -1.71 2.41
CA ILE A 244 -13.07 -1.55 3.81
C ILE A 244 -13.62 -0.15 4.06
N ALA A 245 -12.97 0.90 3.52
CA ALA A 245 -13.44 2.28 3.62
C ALA A 245 -14.83 2.45 3.02
N LEU A 246 -15.05 1.96 1.81
CA LEU A 246 -16.31 2.08 1.08
C LEU A 246 -17.45 1.33 1.75
N LYS A 247 -17.23 0.09 2.20
CA LYS A 247 -18.32 -0.77 2.71
C LYS A 247 -18.60 -0.57 4.20
N PHE A 248 -17.60 -0.27 5.01
CA PHE A 248 -17.75 -0.28 6.46
C PHE A 248 -17.47 1.07 7.12
N MET A 249 -16.57 1.88 6.55
CA MET A 249 -16.09 3.09 7.19
C MET A 249 -16.73 4.37 6.65
N LYS A 250 -17.33 4.34 5.44
CA LYS A 250 -17.96 5.51 4.79
C LYS A 250 -18.81 6.37 5.75
N PRO A 251 -19.71 5.79 6.61
CA PRO A 251 -20.50 6.58 7.56
C PRO A 251 -19.70 7.14 8.75
N TYR A 252 -18.50 6.63 9.02
CA TYR A 252 -17.68 7.02 10.19
C TYR A 252 -16.45 7.85 9.80
N LEU A 253 -16.01 7.81 8.54
CA LEU A 253 -14.88 8.55 8.03
C LEU A 253 -15.27 9.99 7.72
N THR A 254 -15.07 10.87 8.71
CA THR A 254 -15.05 12.31 8.46
C THR A 254 -13.66 12.72 7.93
N PRO A 255 -13.53 13.80 7.14
CA PRO A 255 -12.23 14.29 6.68
C PRO A 255 -11.21 14.39 7.83
N LYS A 256 -11.62 14.98 8.96
CA LYS A 256 -10.76 15.11 10.14
C LYS A 256 -10.27 13.76 10.71
N ARG A 257 -11.11 12.73 10.73
CA ARG A 257 -10.72 11.39 11.22
C ARG A 257 -9.75 10.71 10.26
N LEU A 258 -9.96 10.87 8.96
CA LEU A 258 -9.06 10.38 7.93
C LEU A 258 -7.67 11.00 8.09
N GLU A 259 -7.59 12.32 8.26
CA GLU A 259 -6.34 13.06 8.42
C GLU A 259 -5.56 12.61 9.68
N HIS A 260 -6.26 12.36 10.80
CA HIS A 260 -5.62 11.80 11.99
C HIS A 260 -5.14 10.36 11.79
N LEU A 261 -5.89 9.55 11.03
CA LEU A 261 -5.46 8.20 10.65
C LEU A 261 -4.18 8.25 9.79
N LEU A 262 -4.14 9.14 8.81
CA LEU A 262 -2.96 9.36 7.97
C LEU A 262 -1.76 9.86 8.80
N ALA A 263 -1.98 10.78 9.74
CA ALA A 263 -0.94 11.23 10.65
C ALA A 263 -0.39 10.09 11.52
N ALA A 264 -1.26 9.22 12.03
CA ALA A 264 -0.86 8.02 12.77
C ALA A 264 -0.07 7.05 11.88
N THR A 265 -0.48 6.89 10.62
CA THR A 265 0.27 6.09 9.63
C THR A 265 1.67 6.66 9.40
N GLY A 266 1.81 7.98 9.27
CA GLY A 266 3.12 8.64 9.23
C GLY A 266 4.00 8.30 10.44
N GLY A 267 3.40 8.23 11.62
CA GLY A 267 4.09 7.78 12.85
C GLY A 267 4.58 6.33 12.78
N ILE A 268 3.78 5.43 12.22
CA ILE A 268 4.17 4.03 11.96
C ILE A 268 5.38 4.00 11.02
N MET A 269 5.33 4.74 9.90
CA MET A 269 6.42 4.78 8.91
C MET A 269 7.73 5.26 9.52
N VAL A 270 7.69 6.33 10.32
CA VAL A 270 8.90 6.84 11.01
C VAL A 270 9.45 5.80 11.98
N ALA A 271 8.58 5.10 12.72
CA ALA A 271 8.99 4.04 13.62
C ALA A 271 9.63 2.85 12.87
N VAL A 272 9.06 2.42 11.75
CA VAL A 272 9.65 1.38 10.86
C VAL A 272 11.02 1.81 10.36
N CYS A 273 11.17 3.07 9.90
CA CYS A 273 12.46 3.59 9.46
C CYS A 273 13.50 3.56 10.58
N ALA A 274 13.13 4.00 11.78
CA ALA A 274 14.06 4.11 12.91
C ALA A 274 14.42 2.76 13.53
N LEU A 275 13.44 1.86 13.68
CA LEU A 275 13.61 0.61 14.43
C LEU A 275 14.09 -0.55 13.55
N GLU A 276 13.73 -0.57 12.26
CA GLU A 276 14.03 -1.67 11.34
C GLU A 276 15.01 -1.26 10.24
N LEU A 277 14.65 -0.29 9.40
CA LEU A 277 15.42 0.04 8.20
C LEU A 277 16.80 0.62 8.52
N TRP A 278 16.85 1.58 9.44
CA TRP A 278 18.11 2.26 9.80
C TRP A 278 19.15 1.30 10.38
N PRO A 279 18.83 0.44 11.38
CA PRO A 279 19.79 -0.53 11.89
C PRO A 279 20.28 -1.51 10.83
N GLU A 280 19.37 -2.00 9.96
CA GLU A 280 19.75 -2.96 8.93
C GLU A 280 20.59 -2.33 7.82
N ALA A 281 20.28 -1.10 7.41
CA ALA A 281 21.08 -0.36 6.45
C ALA A 281 22.52 -0.11 6.97
N LYS A 282 22.66 0.20 8.27
CA LYS A 282 24.00 0.37 8.91
C LYS A 282 24.79 -0.94 8.93
N LYS A 283 24.13 -2.08 9.15
CA LYS A 283 24.80 -3.42 9.17
C LYS A 283 25.34 -3.82 7.80
N CYS A 284 24.87 -3.23 6.70
CA CYS A 284 25.47 -3.41 5.38
C CYS A 284 26.92 -2.90 5.28
N GLY A 285 27.38 -2.08 6.23
CA GLY A 285 28.77 -1.60 6.29
C GLY A 285 29.12 -0.51 5.27
N HIS A 286 28.14 -0.03 4.47
CA HIS A 286 28.31 0.98 3.42
C HIS A 286 27.54 2.26 3.74
N ASN A 287 27.93 2.95 4.83
CA ASN A 287 27.23 4.14 5.33
C ASN A 287 27.13 5.25 4.26
N ASP A 288 28.19 5.48 3.46
CA ASP A 288 28.17 6.48 2.39
C ASP A 288 27.08 6.22 1.36
N SER A 289 26.89 4.94 0.98
CA SER A 289 25.84 4.53 0.06
C SER A 289 24.46 4.72 0.69
N MET A 290 24.30 4.38 1.97
CA MET A 290 23.06 4.60 2.72
C MET A 290 22.71 6.10 2.75
N TYR A 291 23.65 6.99 3.13
CA TYR A 291 23.37 8.42 3.19
C TYR A 291 23.07 9.01 1.81
N ARG A 292 23.77 8.59 0.76
CA ARG A 292 23.43 8.96 -0.63
C ARG A 292 22.03 8.51 -0.98
N GLY A 293 21.65 7.29 -0.59
CA GLY A 293 20.31 6.77 -0.77
C GLY A 293 19.26 7.66 -0.09
N ILE A 294 19.47 8.04 1.16
CA ILE A 294 18.57 8.93 1.91
C ILE A 294 18.36 10.25 1.17
N VAL A 295 19.46 10.88 0.74
CA VAL A 295 19.38 12.16 0.00
C VAL A 295 18.61 11.99 -1.32
N VAL A 296 18.90 10.92 -2.09
CA VAL A 296 18.22 10.64 -3.35
C VAL A 296 16.74 10.36 -3.10
N GLY A 297 16.40 9.53 -2.11
CA GLY A 297 15.03 9.20 -1.76
C GLY A 297 14.24 10.43 -1.30
N SER A 298 14.83 11.26 -0.44
CA SER A 298 14.19 12.51 0.00
C SER A 298 13.97 13.48 -1.16
N ALA A 299 14.96 13.62 -2.04
CA ALA A 299 14.83 14.50 -3.21
C ALA A 299 13.75 14.00 -4.18
N LEU A 300 13.73 12.68 -4.43
CA LEU A 300 12.69 12.04 -5.26
C LEU A 300 11.30 12.30 -4.68
N MET A 301 11.13 12.11 -3.37
CA MET A 301 9.84 12.31 -2.72
C MET A 301 9.40 13.77 -2.75
N LEU A 302 10.30 14.72 -2.46
CA LEU A 302 9.99 16.14 -2.58
C LEU A 302 9.59 16.53 -4.00
N LEU A 303 10.25 15.97 -5.02
CA LEU A 303 9.88 16.19 -6.41
C LEU A 303 8.49 15.64 -6.71
N THR A 304 8.17 14.44 -6.23
CA THR A 304 6.84 13.82 -6.42
C THR A 304 5.75 14.66 -5.74
N LEU A 305 5.98 15.12 -4.51
CA LEU A 305 5.04 16.00 -3.80
C LEU A 305 4.84 17.33 -4.55
N TYR A 306 5.92 17.91 -5.07
CA TYR A 306 5.84 19.14 -5.87
C TYR A 306 5.06 18.96 -7.18
N MET A 307 5.17 17.79 -7.83
CA MET A 307 4.41 17.49 -9.07
C MET A 307 2.95 17.11 -8.80
N GLY A 308 2.63 16.66 -7.60
CA GLY A 308 1.27 16.26 -7.19
C GLY A 308 0.49 17.36 -6.47
N ALA A 309 1.15 18.46 -6.12
CA ALA A 309 0.54 19.65 -5.53
C ALA A 309 0.05 20.61 -6.61
#